data_ef4361c23fd80e2711f7bfad57bb557d
#
_entry.id   ef4361c23fd80e2711f7bfad57bb557d
#
_cell.length_a   1.000
_cell.length_b   1.000
_cell.length_c   1.000
_cell.angle_alpha   90.00
_cell.angle_beta   90.00
_cell.angle_gamma   90.00
#
_symmetry.space_group_name_H-M   'P 1'
#
loop_
_entity.id
_entity.type
_entity.pdbx_description
1 polymer ?
#
loop_
_entity_poly.entity_id
_entity_poly.type
_entity_poly.pdbx_seq_one_letter_code
_entity_poly.pdbx_strand_id
1 'polypeptide(L)'
;MPASKPGKTPTKRISSTKKLPVGVGVLLILVVLGSWIGYRPSDSAPDPATSTSPTASPKVPRITGASTPIPSDSSPTPTPEITVEPSPTTPTPETSGDAVAALASLPVKGRAPKTGYRRAEFGRRWRDIDHNGCDTRNDILNRDLTNKTWKANTHGCVVLSGTLTEPYSGETKYFHKSQAAAIQIDHVVALSDAWQKGAQALSAAQRETLANDPLNLLAVDGRLNQQKSDSDAATWLPPRQGFRCAYVSRQIAVKAKYRLWVTPSERDAMVRILSNCPGQPLPASSE
;
A
#
# COMPACT_ATOMS: atom_id res chain seq x y z
N MET A 1 76.58 31.87 13.19
CA MET A 1 76.10 31.77 14.57
C MET A 1 75.11 30.62 14.58
N PRO A 2 75.23 29.66 15.50
CA PRO A 2 74.73 28.30 15.31
C PRO A 2 73.30 28.14 15.82
N ALA A 3 72.55 27.22 15.14
CA ALA A 3 71.20 26.83 15.42
C ALA A 3 71.09 25.90 16.66
N SER A 4 70.16 26.18 17.54
CA SER A 4 69.81 25.33 18.71
C SER A 4 68.81 24.32 18.36
N LYS A 5 69.05 23.02 18.71
CA LYS A 5 68.15 21.89 18.63
C LYS A 5 67.17 21.85 19.83
N PRO A 6 65.93 21.55 19.70
CA PRO A 6 65.03 21.24 20.83
C PRO A 6 65.17 19.81 21.31
N GLY A 7 65.08 19.64 22.64
CA GLY A 7 65.30 18.40 23.36
C GLY A 7 64.09 17.45 23.31
N LYS A 8 64.41 16.17 23.43
CA LYS A 8 63.47 15.05 23.56
C LYS A 8 63.00 14.89 25.00
N THR A 9 61.69 14.88 25.25
CA THR A 9 61.11 14.51 26.55
C THR A 9 60.72 13.03 26.55
N PRO A 10 60.95 12.27 27.60
CA PRO A 10 60.71 10.85 27.64
C PRO A 10 59.23 10.53 28.01
N THR A 11 58.62 9.64 27.25
CA THR A 11 57.27 9.13 27.47
C THR A 11 57.28 8.08 28.58
N LYS A 12 56.53 8.31 29.62
CA LYS A 12 56.35 7.40 30.76
C LYS A 12 55.23 6.37 30.42
N ARG A 13 55.60 5.12 30.22
CA ARG A 13 54.72 3.97 30.08
C ARG A 13 54.12 3.62 31.44
N ILE A 14 52.82 3.71 31.60
CA ILE A 14 52.10 3.16 32.74
C ILE A 14 51.41 1.88 32.27
N SER A 15 51.94 0.75 32.67
CA SER A 15 51.31 -0.56 32.56
C SER A 15 50.46 -0.79 33.82
N SER A 16 49.16 -0.92 33.69
CA SER A 16 48.27 -1.36 34.76
C SER A 16 47.42 -2.54 34.30
N THR A 17 47.93 -3.71 34.57
CA THR A 17 47.16 -4.97 34.47
C THR A 17 46.35 -5.14 35.72
N LYS A 18 45.03 -4.91 35.68
CA LYS A 18 44.10 -5.34 36.74
C LYS A 18 43.50 -6.68 36.34
N LYS A 19 43.90 -7.74 37.08
CA LYS A 19 43.26 -9.06 37.06
C LYS A 19 41.88 -8.94 37.73
N LEU A 20 40.84 -9.37 37.05
CA LEU A 20 39.50 -9.61 37.63
C LEU A 20 39.50 -11.02 38.26
N PRO A 21 38.82 -11.21 39.42
CA PRO A 21 38.66 -12.53 39.99
C PRO A 21 37.56 -13.29 39.26
N VAL A 22 37.80 -14.56 39.04
CA VAL A 22 36.84 -15.57 38.50
C VAL A 22 35.84 -15.86 39.61
N GLY A 23 34.61 -15.31 39.48
CA GLY A 23 33.47 -15.68 40.29
C GLY A 23 32.74 -16.86 39.65
N VAL A 24 32.79 -18.01 40.34
CA VAL A 24 32.00 -19.19 40.00
C VAL A 24 30.55 -18.90 40.30
N GLY A 25 29.75 -18.55 39.30
CA GLY A 25 28.31 -18.42 39.39
C GLY A 25 27.67 -19.76 39.05
N VAL A 26 27.16 -20.45 40.04
CA VAL A 26 26.34 -21.66 39.92
C VAL A 26 25.01 -21.24 39.25
N LEU A 27 24.82 -21.63 38.02
CA LEU A 27 23.56 -21.42 37.28
C LEU A 27 22.58 -22.52 37.67
N LEU A 28 21.65 -22.21 38.57
CA LEU A 28 20.50 -23.08 38.88
C LEU A 28 19.53 -23.03 37.67
N ILE A 29 19.56 -24.08 36.86
CA ILE A 29 18.57 -24.31 35.82
C ILE A 29 17.34 -24.92 36.49
N LEU A 30 16.31 -24.09 36.76
CA LEU A 30 14.98 -24.57 37.07
C LEU A 30 14.30 -25.12 35.78
N VAL A 31 14.32 -26.43 35.66
CA VAL A 31 13.52 -27.15 34.65
C VAL A 31 12.08 -27.13 35.12
N VAL A 32 11.26 -26.23 34.58
CA VAL A 32 9.81 -26.28 34.73
C VAL A 32 9.28 -27.32 33.76
N LEU A 33 9.02 -28.52 34.22
CA LEU A 33 8.25 -29.55 33.52
C LEU A 33 6.79 -29.11 33.45
N GLY A 34 6.44 -28.34 32.44
CA GLY A 34 5.05 -28.03 32.08
C GLY A 34 4.40 -29.27 31.48
N SER A 35 3.47 -29.87 32.21
CA SER A 35 2.62 -30.98 31.76
C SER A 35 1.78 -30.51 30.55
N TRP A 36 2.10 -31.02 29.37
CA TRP A 36 1.25 -30.88 28.18
C TRP A 36 0.05 -31.83 28.34
N ILE A 37 -1.08 -31.28 28.80
CA ILE A 37 -2.36 -31.95 28.69
C ILE A 37 -2.75 -31.88 27.20
N GLY A 38 -2.67 -33.03 26.54
CA GLY A 38 -3.05 -33.15 25.13
C GLY A 38 -4.54 -32.92 24.94
N TYR A 39 -4.88 -31.82 24.31
CA TYR A 39 -6.20 -31.61 23.75
C TYR A 39 -6.27 -32.35 22.41
N ARG A 40 -6.98 -33.50 22.37
CA ARG A 40 -7.37 -34.17 21.13
C ARG A 40 -8.67 -33.56 20.66
N PRO A 41 -8.79 -32.98 19.46
CA PRO A 41 -10.08 -32.74 18.87
C PRO A 41 -10.67 -34.07 18.39
N SER A 42 -11.89 -34.35 18.80
CA SER A 42 -12.67 -35.49 18.34
C SER A 42 -13.07 -35.26 16.89
N ASP A 43 -12.51 -36.08 16.01
CA ASP A 43 -13.02 -36.27 14.65
C ASP A 43 -14.37 -37.01 14.74
N SER A 44 -15.45 -36.31 14.52
CA SER A 44 -16.74 -36.90 14.20
C SER A 44 -17.16 -36.39 12.82
N ALA A 45 -16.88 -37.17 11.81
CA ALA A 45 -17.44 -36.99 10.50
C ALA A 45 -18.92 -37.45 10.51
N PRO A 46 -19.86 -36.70 9.94
CA PRO A 46 -21.15 -37.26 9.56
C PRO A 46 -21.11 -37.81 8.13
N ASP A 47 -21.65 -38.99 7.98
CA ASP A 47 -21.86 -39.75 6.72
C ASP A 47 -22.66 -38.97 5.67
N PRO A 48 -22.48 -39.31 4.38
CA PRO A 48 -23.13 -38.59 3.29
C PRO A 48 -24.58 -39.10 3.14
N ALA A 49 -25.53 -38.21 3.36
CA ALA A 49 -26.93 -38.48 3.00
C ALA A 49 -27.11 -38.35 1.49
N THR A 50 -27.51 -39.47 0.91
CA THR A 50 -28.06 -39.65 -0.44
C THR A 50 -29.27 -38.73 -0.65
N SER A 51 -29.17 -37.79 -1.58
CA SER A 51 -30.35 -37.05 -2.05
C SER A 51 -30.45 -37.16 -3.56
N THR A 52 -31.55 -37.80 -3.93
CA THR A 52 -32.08 -38.02 -5.25
C THR A 52 -32.44 -36.72 -5.97
N SER A 53 -32.04 -36.62 -7.24
CA SER A 53 -32.57 -35.65 -8.21
C SER A 53 -34.05 -35.79 -8.43
N PRO A 54 -34.69 -34.68 -8.78
CA PRO A 54 -35.64 -34.78 -9.89
C PRO A 54 -35.34 -33.78 -11.01
N THR A 55 -35.27 -34.36 -12.19
CA THR A 55 -35.39 -33.78 -13.52
C THR A 55 -36.69 -33.03 -13.69
N ALA A 56 -36.64 -31.77 -14.15
CA ALA A 56 -37.70 -31.20 -14.99
C ALA A 56 -37.18 -29.93 -15.69
N SER A 57 -36.94 -30.03 -16.97
CA SER A 57 -36.87 -28.91 -17.92
C SER A 57 -38.25 -28.41 -18.29
N PRO A 58 -38.50 -27.12 -18.36
CA PRO A 58 -39.58 -26.58 -19.16
C PRO A 58 -39.10 -26.14 -20.54
N LYS A 59 -39.77 -26.64 -21.53
CA LYS A 59 -39.72 -26.43 -22.95
C LYS A 59 -40.14 -24.99 -23.29
N VAL A 60 -39.28 -24.25 -24.03
CA VAL A 60 -39.62 -22.94 -24.60
C VAL A 60 -40.34 -23.13 -25.94
N PRO A 61 -41.48 -22.48 -26.19
CA PRO A 61 -42.11 -22.50 -27.51
C PRO A 61 -41.41 -21.52 -28.47
N ARG A 62 -41.16 -22.04 -29.65
CA ARG A 62 -40.62 -21.33 -30.82
C ARG A 62 -41.78 -20.60 -31.51
N ILE A 63 -41.71 -19.30 -31.65
CA ILE A 63 -42.62 -18.52 -32.49
C ILE A 63 -41.86 -18.17 -33.77
N THR A 64 -42.29 -18.74 -34.87
CA THR A 64 -41.96 -18.35 -36.24
C THR A 64 -42.90 -17.24 -36.67
N GLY A 65 -42.38 -16.10 -37.02
CA GLY A 65 -43.14 -15.01 -37.65
C GLY A 65 -42.37 -14.48 -38.86
N ALA A 66 -43.06 -14.56 -39.98
CA ALA A 66 -42.53 -14.34 -41.34
C ALA A 66 -42.24 -12.90 -41.67
N SER A 67 -41.29 -12.76 -42.57
CA SER A 67 -40.83 -11.53 -43.24
C SER A 67 -41.87 -10.91 -44.17
N THR A 68 -41.80 -9.59 -44.29
CA THR A 68 -42.12 -8.92 -45.55
C THR A 68 -41.26 -7.69 -45.74
N PRO A 69 -40.64 -7.45 -46.89
CA PRO A 69 -39.82 -6.30 -47.16
C PRO A 69 -40.60 -5.15 -47.77
N ILE A 70 -40.27 -3.92 -47.42
CA ILE A 70 -40.74 -2.73 -48.12
C ILE A 70 -39.50 -1.96 -48.63
N PRO A 71 -39.47 -1.58 -49.90
CA PRO A 71 -38.39 -0.76 -50.48
C PRO A 71 -38.73 0.71 -50.38
N SER A 72 -37.72 1.55 -50.25
CA SER A 72 -37.71 2.94 -50.82
C SER A 72 -36.44 3.67 -50.47
N ASP A 73 -35.66 3.78 -51.35
CA ASP A 73 -35.14 4.91 -52.13
C ASP A 73 -35.51 6.31 -51.56
N SER A 74 -34.47 7.01 -51.08
CA SER A 74 -34.34 8.46 -51.11
C SER A 74 -32.91 8.84 -50.70
N SER A 75 -32.13 9.14 -51.70
CA SER A 75 -30.81 9.75 -51.60
C SER A 75 -30.95 11.21 -51.17
N PRO A 76 -30.29 11.70 -50.12
CA PRO A 76 -30.02 13.12 -49.95
C PRO A 76 -28.61 13.49 -50.38
N THR A 77 -28.56 14.55 -51.14
CA THR A 77 -27.45 15.36 -51.62
C THR A 77 -26.40 15.62 -50.53
N PRO A 78 -25.07 15.53 -50.81
CA PRO A 78 -24.02 15.85 -49.86
C PRO A 78 -23.93 17.36 -49.62
N THR A 79 -24.14 17.75 -48.37
CA THR A 79 -23.76 19.08 -47.87
C THR A 79 -22.25 19.11 -47.59
N PRO A 80 -21.52 20.20 -47.94
CA PRO A 80 -20.08 20.27 -47.70
C PRO A 80 -19.78 20.28 -46.19
N GLU A 81 -19.02 19.30 -45.81
CA GLU A 81 -18.48 19.13 -44.46
C GLU A 81 -17.40 20.18 -44.22
N ILE A 82 -17.65 21.11 -43.30
CA ILE A 82 -16.64 22.03 -42.80
C ILE A 82 -15.73 21.23 -41.88
N THR A 83 -14.53 20.89 -42.36
CA THR A 83 -13.46 20.30 -41.57
C THR A 83 -13.01 21.33 -40.52
N VAL A 84 -13.50 21.20 -39.30
CA VAL A 84 -12.98 21.94 -38.14
C VAL A 84 -11.74 21.18 -37.67
N GLU A 85 -10.58 21.73 -37.98
CA GLU A 85 -9.27 21.28 -37.51
C GLU A 85 -9.30 21.33 -35.96
N PRO A 86 -9.00 20.23 -35.24
CA PRO A 86 -8.97 20.26 -33.77
C PRO A 86 -7.81 21.14 -33.33
N SER A 87 -8.14 22.29 -32.72
CA SER A 87 -7.17 23.13 -31.99
C SER A 87 -6.39 22.28 -30.99
N PRO A 88 -5.07 22.46 -30.86
CA PRO A 88 -4.28 21.73 -29.87
C PRO A 88 -4.79 22.07 -28.47
N THR A 89 -5.44 21.09 -27.84
CA THR A 89 -5.86 21.18 -26.43
C THR A 89 -4.60 21.23 -25.58
N THR A 90 -4.26 22.41 -25.11
CA THR A 90 -3.26 22.59 -24.05
C THR A 90 -3.68 21.71 -22.88
N PRO A 91 -2.83 20.83 -22.32
CA PRO A 91 -3.19 20.04 -21.16
C PRO A 91 -3.50 20.99 -20.01
N THR A 92 -4.77 21.07 -19.63
CA THR A 92 -5.20 21.73 -18.42
C THR A 92 -4.46 21.04 -17.26
N PRO A 93 -3.80 21.79 -16.35
CA PRO A 93 -3.24 21.18 -15.14
C PRO A 93 -4.35 20.42 -14.44
N GLU A 94 -4.15 19.13 -14.18
CA GLU A 94 -5.09 18.33 -13.40
C GLU A 94 -5.27 19.02 -12.05
N THR A 95 -6.38 19.75 -11.90
CA THR A 95 -6.74 20.36 -10.63
C THR A 95 -6.97 19.23 -9.65
N SER A 96 -6.07 19.07 -8.69
CA SER A 96 -6.25 18.11 -7.59
C SER A 96 -7.57 18.43 -6.92
N GLY A 97 -8.56 17.51 -7.06
CA GLY A 97 -9.90 17.73 -6.53
C GLY A 97 -9.89 17.89 -5.01
N ASP A 98 -10.94 18.49 -4.47
CA ASP A 98 -11.15 18.61 -3.02
C ASP A 98 -11.41 17.22 -2.40
N ALA A 99 -10.68 16.86 -1.35
CA ALA A 99 -10.82 15.58 -0.67
C ALA A 99 -12.21 15.38 -0.05
N VAL A 100 -12.88 16.45 0.37
CA VAL A 100 -14.25 16.39 0.94
C VAL A 100 -15.25 16.02 -0.16
N ALA A 101 -15.16 16.68 -1.32
CA ALA A 101 -16.02 16.36 -2.47
C ALA A 101 -15.80 14.92 -2.97
N ALA A 102 -14.53 14.51 -3.05
CA ALA A 102 -14.19 13.14 -3.42
C ALA A 102 -14.72 12.10 -2.41
N LEU A 103 -14.57 12.36 -1.10
CA LEU A 103 -15.13 11.50 -0.05
C LEU A 103 -16.66 11.37 -0.17
N ALA A 104 -17.36 12.48 -0.46
CA ALA A 104 -18.80 12.47 -0.63
C ALA A 104 -19.26 11.61 -1.81
N SER A 105 -18.41 11.44 -2.82
CA SER A 105 -18.71 10.60 -4.01
C SER A 105 -18.44 9.10 -3.78
N LEU A 106 -17.71 8.71 -2.72
CA LEU A 106 -17.40 7.30 -2.46
C LEU A 106 -18.65 6.55 -2.00
N PRO A 107 -18.91 5.35 -2.52
CA PRO A 107 -19.99 4.52 -2.01
C PRO A 107 -19.76 4.16 -0.53
N VAL A 108 -20.83 4.14 0.26
CA VAL A 108 -20.82 3.74 1.67
C VAL A 108 -21.45 2.37 1.79
N LYS A 109 -20.68 1.35 2.21
CA LYS A 109 -21.14 -0.04 2.34
C LYS A 109 -20.48 -0.72 3.54
N GLY A 110 -21.06 -1.80 4.05
CA GLY A 110 -20.40 -2.68 5.02
C GLY A 110 -19.17 -3.37 4.44
N ARG A 111 -18.34 -3.95 5.30
CA ARG A 111 -17.23 -4.80 4.85
C ARG A 111 -17.76 -6.06 4.18
N ALA A 112 -17.25 -6.40 3.02
CA ALA A 112 -17.47 -7.71 2.42
C ALA A 112 -16.68 -8.79 3.17
N PRO A 113 -17.06 -10.06 3.06
CA PRO A 113 -16.29 -11.16 3.64
C PRO A 113 -14.82 -11.17 3.19
N LYS A 114 -13.93 -11.52 4.11
CA LYS A 114 -12.49 -11.67 3.83
C LYS A 114 -12.19 -13.00 3.10
N THR A 115 -13.18 -13.84 2.89
CA THR A 115 -13.06 -15.13 2.21
C THR A 115 -12.30 -14.99 0.89
N GLY A 116 -11.36 -15.89 0.64
CA GLY A 116 -10.54 -15.87 -0.57
C GLY A 116 -9.39 -14.86 -0.57
N TYR A 117 -9.29 -13.98 0.42
CA TYR A 117 -8.14 -13.08 0.51
C TYR A 117 -6.84 -13.85 0.71
N ARG A 118 -5.92 -13.63 -0.18
CA ARG A 118 -4.50 -13.98 -0.05
C ARG A 118 -3.68 -12.85 -0.65
N ARG A 119 -2.51 -12.60 -0.08
CA ARG A 119 -1.62 -11.57 -0.63
C ARG A 119 -1.30 -11.80 -2.11
N ALA A 120 -1.20 -13.06 -2.53
CA ALA A 120 -0.93 -13.44 -3.92
C ALA A 120 -2.04 -13.01 -4.91
N GLU A 121 -3.27 -12.76 -4.45
CA GLU A 121 -4.35 -12.24 -5.29
C GLU A 121 -4.06 -10.83 -5.86
N PHE A 122 -3.08 -10.15 -5.27
CA PHE A 122 -2.60 -8.84 -5.71
C PHE A 122 -1.32 -8.92 -6.57
N GLY A 123 -1.07 -10.06 -7.19
CA GLY A 123 -0.01 -10.26 -8.17
C GLY A 123 1.41 -10.19 -7.60
N ARG A 124 2.36 -9.88 -8.49
CA ARG A 124 3.77 -9.81 -8.15
C ARG A 124 4.09 -8.61 -7.25
N ARG A 125 4.78 -8.89 -6.13
CA ARG A 125 5.27 -7.83 -5.23
C ARG A 125 6.32 -6.98 -5.94
N TRP A 126 6.20 -5.67 -5.80
CA TRP A 126 7.17 -4.70 -6.29
C TRP A 126 7.42 -4.81 -7.80
N ARG A 127 6.35 -5.12 -8.56
CA ARG A 127 6.45 -5.12 -10.01
C ARG A 127 6.81 -3.73 -10.50
N ASP A 128 7.75 -3.65 -11.43
CA ASP A 128 8.00 -2.45 -12.22
C ASP A 128 6.76 -2.19 -13.10
N ILE A 129 5.92 -1.23 -12.70
CA ILE A 129 4.66 -0.93 -13.38
C ILE A 129 4.78 0.25 -14.36
N ASP A 130 5.78 1.08 -14.20
CA ASP A 130 6.07 2.23 -15.06
C ASP A 130 7.18 1.93 -16.09
N HIS A 131 7.75 0.72 -16.01
CA HIS A 131 8.79 0.21 -16.92
C HIS A 131 10.06 1.06 -16.94
N ASN A 132 10.40 1.67 -15.78
CA ASN A 132 11.62 2.48 -15.64
C ASN A 132 12.87 1.62 -15.36
N GLY A 133 12.72 0.30 -15.21
CA GLY A 133 13.79 -0.66 -14.94
C GLY A 133 14.09 -0.85 -13.45
N CYS A 134 13.39 -0.14 -12.56
CA CYS A 134 13.47 -0.31 -11.11
C CYS A 134 12.26 -1.10 -10.60
N ASP A 135 12.39 -1.76 -9.46
CA ASP A 135 11.21 -2.31 -8.79
C ASP A 135 10.49 -1.20 -8.00
N THR A 136 9.17 -1.27 -7.91
CA THR A 136 8.34 -0.26 -7.24
C THR A 136 8.79 0.03 -5.80
N ARG A 137 9.33 -0.95 -5.05
CA ARG A 137 9.87 -0.68 -3.72
C ARG A 137 11.01 0.32 -3.76
N ASN A 138 11.93 0.15 -4.70
CA ASN A 138 13.05 1.06 -4.87
C ASN A 138 12.61 2.43 -5.39
N ASP A 139 11.57 2.49 -6.23
CA ASP A 139 11.00 3.77 -6.67
C ASP A 139 10.44 4.56 -5.50
N ILE A 140 9.68 3.91 -4.61
CA ILE A 140 9.17 4.56 -3.40
C ILE A 140 10.32 4.99 -2.47
N LEU A 141 11.36 4.16 -2.29
CA LEU A 141 12.54 4.56 -1.52
C LEU A 141 13.27 5.73 -2.19
N ASN A 142 13.36 5.74 -3.51
CA ASN A 142 13.94 6.86 -4.26
C ASN A 142 13.10 8.14 -4.15
N ARG A 143 11.79 8.05 -4.10
CA ARG A 143 10.90 9.19 -3.92
C ARG A 143 10.97 9.75 -2.49
N ASP A 144 10.90 8.88 -1.47
CA ASP A 144 10.65 9.28 -0.08
C ASP A 144 11.91 9.55 0.73
N LEU A 145 13.06 9.03 0.31
CA LEU A 145 14.33 9.22 1.03
C LEU A 145 15.12 10.42 0.50
N THR A 146 15.84 11.08 1.38
CA THR A 146 16.89 12.06 1.07
C THR A 146 18.28 11.47 1.36
N ASN A 147 19.35 12.16 0.96
CA ASN A 147 20.74 11.76 1.23
C ASN A 147 21.03 10.28 0.89
N LYS A 148 20.54 9.86 -0.27
CA LYS A 148 20.57 8.47 -0.72
C LYS A 148 21.94 8.03 -1.19
N THR A 149 22.26 6.76 -0.97
CA THR A 149 23.34 6.05 -1.68
C THR A 149 22.75 4.86 -2.43
N TRP A 150 23.37 4.49 -3.54
CA TRP A 150 22.87 3.45 -4.41
C TRP A 150 23.89 2.33 -4.61
N LYS A 151 23.42 1.16 -4.90
CA LYS A 151 24.25 0.04 -5.31
C LYS A 151 24.90 0.35 -6.66
N ALA A 152 26.22 0.14 -6.77
CA ALA A 152 26.94 0.30 -8.03
C ALA A 152 26.32 -0.57 -9.14
N ASN A 153 26.37 -0.08 -10.36
CA ASN A 153 25.87 -0.75 -11.57
C ASN A 153 24.36 -1.07 -11.56
N THR A 154 23.56 -0.28 -10.85
CA THR A 154 22.10 -0.40 -10.85
C THR A 154 21.38 0.85 -11.38
N HIS A 155 22.11 1.74 -12.06
CA HIS A 155 21.57 2.99 -12.64
C HIS A 155 20.72 3.82 -11.67
N GLY A 156 21.09 3.83 -10.37
CA GLY A 156 20.35 4.55 -9.33
C GLY A 156 19.07 3.84 -8.84
N CYS A 157 18.75 2.64 -9.34
CA CYS A 157 17.56 1.93 -8.90
C CYS A 157 17.65 1.43 -7.46
N VAL A 158 18.72 0.70 -7.11
CA VAL A 158 18.77 0.02 -5.81
C VAL A 158 19.34 0.92 -4.73
N VAL A 159 18.47 1.43 -3.85
CA VAL A 159 18.83 2.25 -2.71
C VAL A 159 19.51 1.39 -1.63
N LEU A 160 20.71 1.79 -1.21
CA LEU A 160 21.47 1.15 -0.12
C LEU A 160 21.23 1.83 1.22
N SER A 161 21.22 3.16 1.24
CA SER A 161 20.97 3.95 2.44
C SER A 161 20.28 5.26 2.10
N GLY A 162 19.74 5.92 3.11
CA GLY A 162 19.11 7.23 2.97
C GLY A 162 18.48 7.68 4.28
N THR A 163 17.94 8.89 4.28
CA THR A 163 17.25 9.50 5.42
C THR A 163 15.78 9.69 5.08
N LEU A 164 14.89 9.23 5.96
CA LEU A 164 13.44 9.39 5.86
C LEU A 164 12.96 10.40 6.89
N THR A 165 12.26 11.45 6.45
CA THR A 165 11.35 12.17 7.34
C THR A 165 10.08 11.34 7.43
N GLU A 166 9.96 10.53 8.47
CA GLU A 166 8.94 9.50 8.60
C GLU A 166 7.55 10.16 8.73
N PRO A 167 6.63 9.87 7.83
CA PRO A 167 5.36 10.62 7.77
C PRO A 167 4.44 10.37 8.95
N TYR A 168 4.42 9.16 9.52
CA TYR A 168 3.47 8.77 10.57
C TYR A 168 3.83 9.30 11.96
N SER A 169 5.12 9.43 12.26
CA SER A 169 5.61 9.97 13.55
C SER A 169 6.16 11.39 13.43
N GLY A 170 6.68 11.77 12.27
CA GLY A 170 7.43 13.00 12.04
C GLY A 170 8.91 12.90 12.44
N GLU A 171 9.36 11.74 12.89
CA GLU A 171 10.75 11.51 13.28
C GLU A 171 11.67 11.36 12.05
N THR A 172 12.94 11.66 12.21
CA THR A 172 13.95 11.32 11.21
C THR A 172 14.42 9.89 11.43
N LYS A 173 14.36 9.07 10.38
CA LYS A 173 14.80 7.67 10.39
C LYS A 173 15.88 7.43 9.35
N TYR A 174 16.83 6.56 9.66
CA TYR A 174 17.86 6.16 8.71
C TYR A 174 17.51 4.81 8.10
N PHE A 175 17.48 4.78 6.79
CA PHE A 175 17.33 3.55 6.02
C PHE A 175 18.71 2.96 5.72
N HIS A 176 18.85 1.66 5.95
CA HIS A 176 19.96 0.88 5.43
C HIS A 176 19.41 -0.46 4.91
N LYS A 177 19.84 -0.87 3.71
CA LYS A 177 19.32 -2.06 3.04
C LYS A 177 19.48 -3.34 3.84
N SER A 178 20.55 -3.48 4.64
CA SER A 178 20.77 -4.62 5.53
C SER A 178 19.76 -4.68 6.70
N GLN A 179 19.08 -3.57 7.00
CA GLN A 179 18.06 -3.44 8.04
C GLN A 179 16.71 -3.01 7.44
N ALA A 180 16.38 -3.57 6.27
CA ALA A 180 15.22 -3.15 5.48
C ALA A 180 13.86 -3.26 6.21
N ALA A 181 13.80 -3.98 7.33
CA ALA A 181 12.59 -4.09 8.15
C ALA A 181 12.32 -2.82 8.98
N ALA A 182 13.34 -1.98 9.25
CA ALA A 182 13.19 -0.75 10.00
C ALA A 182 12.34 0.30 9.27
N ILE A 183 12.49 0.36 7.93
CA ILE A 183 11.65 1.17 7.04
C ILE A 183 10.98 0.23 6.04
N GLN A 184 9.66 0.22 6.07
CA GLN A 184 8.82 -0.60 5.20
C GLN A 184 8.07 0.27 4.20
N ILE A 185 7.62 -0.33 3.10
CA ILE A 185 6.68 0.33 2.20
C ILE A 185 5.28 -0.14 2.61
N ASP A 186 4.50 0.80 3.10
CA ASP A 186 3.11 0.59 3.49
C ASP A 186 2.17 0.79 2.31
N HIS A 187 1.10 0.01 2.28
CA HIS A 187 -0.08 0.30 1.48
C HIS A 187 -1.03 1.16 2.30
N VAL A 188 -1.15 2.45 1.98
CA VAL A 188 -1.98 3.42 2.73
C VAL A 188 -3.42 2.93 2.87
N VAL A 189 -3.97 2.35 1.81
CA VAL A 189 -5.14 1.46 1.86
C VAL A 189 -4.62 0.03 1.86
N ALA A 190 -4.63 -0.61 3.03
CA ALA A 190 -4.10 -1.96 3.19
C ALA A 190 -4.81 -2.95 2.25
N LEU A 191 -4.06 -3.90 1.66
CA LEU A 191 -4.64 -4.79 0.64
C LEU A 191 -5.75 -5.69 1.17
N SER A 192 -5.68 -6.08 2.44
CA SER A 192 -6.76 -6.84 3.10
C SER A 192 -8.00 -5.98 3.34
N ASP A 193 -7.82 -4.68 3.65
CA ASP A 193 -8.93 -3.73 3.76
C ASP A 193 -9.54 -3.46 2.38
N ALA A 194 -8.70 -3.22 1.36
CA ALA A 194 -9.12 -3.03 -0.02
C ALA A 194 -9.93 -4.23 -0.54
N TRP A 195 -9.51 -5.47 -0.23
CA TRP A 195 -10.23 -6.69 -0.59
C TRP A 195 -11.66 -6.65 -0.08
N GLN A 196 -11.85 -6.34 1.20
CA GLN A 196 -13.14 -6.26 1.87
C GLN A 196 -13.97 -5.03 1.46
N LYS A 197 -13.39 -4.12 0.70
CA LYS A 197 -14.02 -2.88 0.25
C LYS A 197 -14.02 -2.71 -1.27
N GLY A 198 -14.04 -3.83 -2.00
CA GLY A 198 -14.28 -3.83 -3.45
C GLY A 198 -13.18 -4.44 -4.30
N ALA A 199 -11.94 -4.55 -3.81
CA ALA A 199 -10.84 -5.07 -4.64
C ALA A 199 -11.02 -6.55 -5.03
N GLN A 200 -11.83 -7.33 -4.33
CA GLN A 200 -12.19 -8.69 -4.75
C GLN A 200 -12.93 -8.73 -6.09
N ALA A 201 -13.63 -7.65 -6.47
CA ALA A 201 -14.33 -7.54 -7.75
C ALA A 201 -13.43 -6.99 -8.88
N LEU A 202 -12.24 -6.52 -8.58
CA LEU A 202 -11.27 -6.07 -9.58
C LEU A 202 -10.68 -7.28 -10.33
N SER A 203 -10.26 -7.07 -11.56
CA SER A 203 -9.45 -8.06 -12.27
C SER A 203 -8.08 -8.27 -11.58
N ALA A 204 -7.42 -9.40 -11.85
CA ALA A 204 -6.09 -9.67 -11.30
C ALA A 204 -5.09 -8.56 -11.67
N ALA A 205 -5.13 -8.06 -12.92
CA ALA A 205 -4.27 -6.96 -13.37
C ALA A 205 -4.55 -5.66 -12.59
N GLN A 206 -5.82 -5.31 -12.36
CA GLN A 206 -6.17 -4.12 -11.58
C GLN A 206 -5.73 -4.24 -10.11
N ARG A 207 -5.84 -5.44 -9.50
CA ARG A 207 -5.31 -5.67 -8.16
C ARG A 207 -3.79 -5.56 -8.09
N GLU A 208 -3.09 -6.07 -9.09
CA GLU A 208 -1.62 -5.93 -9.18
C GLU A 208 -1.22 -4.46 -9.33
N THR A 209 -1.94 -3.69 -10.14
CA THR A 209 -1.74 -2.24 -10.27
C THR A 209 -1.97 -1.53 -8.93
N LEU A 210 -3.10 -1.80 -8.23
CA LEU A 210 -3.38 -1.22 -6.91
C LEU A 210 -2.27 -1.51 -5.89
N ALA A 211 -1.70 -2.73 -5.92
CA ALA A 211 -0.65 -3.14 -4.99
C ALA A 211 0.71 -2.50 -5.28
N ASN A 212 0.93 -2.01 -6.49
CA ASN A 212 2.19 -1.40 -6.91
C ASN A 212 2.01 0.09 -7.29
N ASP A 213 0.84 0.68 -7.02
CA ASP A 213 0.59 2.09 -7.32
C ASP A 213 1.33 3.01 -6.35
N PRO A 214 2.21 3.91 -6.83
CA PRO A 214 2.88 4.90 -5.98
C PRO A 214 1.93 5.75 -5.14
N LEU A 215 0.71 6.01 -5.63
CA LEU A 215 -0.33 6.70 -4.86
C LEU A 215 -0.71 5.94 -3.58
N ASN A 216 -0.71 4.61 -3.60
CA ASN A 216 -1.04 3.77 -2.45
C ASN A 216 0.17 3.40 -1.58
N LEU A 217 1.37 3.85 -1.92
CA LEU A 217 2.60 3.40 -1.29
C LEU A 217 3.34 4.55 -0.60
N LEU A 218 3.81 4.32 0.63
CA LEU A 218 4.67 5.22 1.40
C LEU A 218 5.77 4.46 2.12
N ALA A 219 6.98 5.04 2.16
CA ALA A 219 8.04 4.59 3.06
C ALA A 219 7.73 5.06 4.48
N VAL A 220 7.67 4.14 5.44
CA VAL A 220 7.24 4.41 6.82
C VAL A 220 8.04 3.59 7.83
N ASP A 221 7.98 3.97 9.10
CA ASP A 221 8.51 3.17 10.23
C ASP A 221 7.87 1.78 10.25
N GLY A 222 8.68 0.74 10.27
CA GLY A 222 8.21 -0.65 10.20
C GLY A 222 7.34 -1.05 11.39
N ARG A 223 7.57 -0.48 12.58
CA ARG A 223 6.75 -0.73 13.77
C ARG A 223 5.38 -0.08 13.65
N LEU A 224 5.32 1.18 13.19
CA LEU A 224 4.04 1.86 12.96
C LEU A 224 3.24 1.19 11.85
N ASN A 225 3.90 0.70 10.80
CA ASN A 225 3.25 -0.10 9.77
C ASN A 225 2.65 -1.41 10.33
N GLN A 226 3.38 -2.10 11.20
CA GLN A 226 2.86 -3.29 11.88
C GLN A 226 1.67 -2.98 12.80
N GLN A 227 1.69 -1.84 13.53
CA GLN A 227 0.57 -1.39 14.35
C GLN A 227 -0.67 -1.06 13.50
N LYS A 228 -0.46 -0.40 12.35
CA LYS A 228 -1.53 -0.12 11.40
C LYS A 228 -2.16 -1.41 10.86
N SER A 229 -1.34 -2.40 10.48
CA SER A 229 -1.81 -3.68 9.93
C SER A 229 -2.81 -3.48 8.77
N ASP A 230 -3.99 -4.10 8.83
CA ASP A 230 -5.07 -3.94 7.84
C ASP A 230 -6.19 -2.98 8.32
N SER A 231 -5.87 -2.08 9.24
CA SER A 231 -6.78 -1.05 9.76
C SER A 231 -7.13 -0.01 8.69
N ASP A 232 -8.34 0.51 8.80
CA ASP A 232 -8.81 1.70 8.08
C ASP A 232 -8.76 2.96 8.97
N ALA A 233 -9.21 4.11 8.45
CA ALA A 233 -9.18 5.38 9.18
C ALA A 233 -10.06 5.42 10.42
N ALA A 234 -11.01 4.48 10.57
CA ALA A 234 -11.84 4.39 11.79
C ALA A 234 -11.09 3.74 12.95
N THR A 235 -10.11 2.88 12.66
CA THR A 235 -9.45 2.03 13.65
C THR A 235 -7.98 2.38 13.86
N TRP A 236 -7.35 3.05 12.91
CA TRP A 236 -5.98 3.54 13.05
C TRP A 236 -5.76 4.83 12.25
N LEU A 237 -5.05 5.76 12.88
CA LEU A 237 -4.57 7.00 12.28
C LEU A 237 -3.12 7.24 12.67
N PRO A 238 -2.31 7.90 11.82
CA PRO A 238 -0.95 8.28 12.17
C PRO A 238 -0.89 9.01 13.52
N PRO A 239 0.08 8.67 14.41
CA PRO A 239 0.31 9.41 15.65
C PRO A 239 0.52 10.91 15.41
N ARG A 240 1.26 11.27 14.37
CA ARG A 240 1.48 12.65 13.94
C ARG A 240 0.19 13.28 13.44
N GLN A 241 -0.45 14.09 14.27
CA GLN A 241 -1.74 14.72 13.94
C GLN A 241 -1.68 15.58 12.68
N GLY A 242 -0.59 16.34 12.47
CA GLY A 242 -0.42 17.19 11.29
C GLY A 242 -0.31 16.44 9.96
N PHE A 243 -0.14 15.12 9.98
CA PHE A 243 -0.13 14.31 8.76
C PHE A 243 -1.50 13.67 8.44
N ARG A 244 -2.44 13.66 9.39
CA ARG A 244 -3.72 12.94 9.24
C ARG A 244 -4.57 13.44 8.06
N CYS A 245 -4.53 14.73 7.77
CA CYS A 245 -5.24 15.30 6.61
C CYS A 245 -4.71 14.74 5.28
N ALA A 246 -3.40 14.77 5.09
CA ALA A 246 -2.76 14.21 3.90
C ALA A 246 -2.94 12.69 3.82
N TYR A 247 -2.87 11.98 4.95
CA TYR A 247 -3.09 10.54 5.02
C TYR A 247 -4.51 10.15 4.57
N VAL A 248 -5.53 10.82 5.13
CA VAL A 248 -6.94 10.57 4.78
C VAL A 248 -7.22 10.95 3.32
N SER A 249 -6.71 12.10 2.88
CA SER A 249 -6.83 12.53 1.49
C SER A 249 -6.24 11.49 0.51
N ARG A 250 -5.08 10.93 0.83
CA ARG A 250 -4.46 9.87 0.04
C ARG A 250 -5.29 8.59 0.02
N GLN A 251 -5.86 8.16 1.15
CA GLN A 251 -6.78 7.02 1.19
C GLN A 251 -8.01 7.24 0.31
N ILE A 252 -8.59 8.44 0.34
CA ILE A 252 -9.73 8.82 -0.50
C ILE A 252 -9.36 8.76 -1.98
N ALA A 253 -8.20 9.33 -2.36
CA ALA A 253 -7.72 9.29 -3.74
C ALA A 253 -7.54 7.85 -4.26
N VAL A 254 -6.92 6.97 -3.47
CA VAL A 254 -6.78 5.55 -3.82
C VAL A 254 -8.14 4.89 -3.97
N LYS A 255 -9.07 5.10 -3.02
CA LYS A 255 -10.41 4.50 -3.08
C LYS A 255 -11.20 4.99 -4.28
N ALA A 256 -11.11 6.27 -4.62
CA ALA A 256 -11.76 6.83 -5.81
C ALA A 256 -11.17 6.22 -7.10
N LYS A 257 -9.85 6.18 -7.24
CA LYS A 257 -9.14 5.62 -8.40
C LYS A 257 -9.52 4.16 -8.67
N TYR A 258 -9.62 3.35 -7.61
CA TYR A 258 -9.91 1.91 -7.73
C TYR A 258 -11.37 1.54 -7.46
N ARG A 259 -12.28 2.52 -7.40
CA ARG A 259 -13.72 2.31 -7.17
C ARG A 259 -14.01 1.48 -5.92
N LEU A 260 -13.20 1.67 -4.89
CA LEU A 260 -13.43 1.06 -3.58
C LEU A 260 -14.46 1.87 -2.81
N TRP A 261 -15.03 1.28 -1.76
CA TRP A 261 -15.97 1.98 -0.89
C TRP A 261 -15.38 2.22 0.50
N VAL A 262 -16.09 2.99 1.30
CA VAL A 262 -15.82 3.21 2.73
C VAL A 262 -16.92 2.57 3.57
N THR A 263 -16.59 2.18 4.82
CA THR A 263 -17.63 1.83 5.78
C THR A 263 -18.22 3.10 6.41
N PRO A 264 -19.43 3.07 7.01
CA PRO A 264 -19.99 4.23 7.70
C PRO A 264 -19.02 4.82 8.73
N SER A 265 -18.43 3.98 9.60
CA SER A 265 -17.47 4.43 10.62
C SER A 265 -16.18 5.00 10.03
N GLU A 266 -15.68 4.44 8.93
CA GLU A 266 -14.51 4.96 8.21
C GLU A 266 -14.82 6.34 7.60
N ARG A 267 -15.98 6.49 6.93
CA ARG A 267 -16.43 7.78 6.41
C ARG A 267 -16.50 8.83 7.50
N ASP A 268 -17.13 8.50 8.63
CA ASP A 268 -17.28 9.44 9.75
C ASP A 268 -15.93 9.85 10.34
N ALA A 269 -14.97 8.91 10.42
CA ALA A 269 -13.61 9.23 10.84
C ALA A 269 -12.91 10.16 9.85
N MET A 270 -13.03 9.91 8.55
CA MET A 270 -12.46 10.77 7.50
C MET A 270 -13.07 12.17 7.51
N VAL A 271 -14.40 12.29 7.67
CA VAL A 271 -15.08 13.59 7.81
C VAL A 271 -14.53 14.36 9.01
N ARG A 272 -14.42 13.73 10.19
CA ARG A 272 -13.86 14.38 11.38
C ARG A 272 -12.42 14.87 11.19
N ILE A 273 -11.60 14.16 10.41
CA ILE A 273 -10.25 14.62 10.12
C ILE A 273 -10.28 15.80 9.15
N LEU A 274 -11.02 15.68 8.05
CA LEU A 274 -11.08 16.71 7.02
C LEU A 274 -11.74 18.02 7.50
N SER A 275 -12.61 17.98 8.52
CA SER A 275 -13.18 19.20 9.11
C SER A 275 -12.12 20.10 9.75
N ASN A 276 -10.94 19.56 10.10
CA ASN A 276 -9.81 20.35 10.62
C ASN A 276 -8.86 20.86 9.52
N CYS A 277 -9.13 20.56 8.27
CA CYS A 277 -8.27 20.91 7.13
C CYS A 277 -9.12 21.25 5.88
N PRO A 278 -9.89 22.35 5.94
CA PRO A 278 -10.73 22.78 4.84
C PRO A 278 -9.87 23.01 3.58
N GLY A 279 -10.38 22.59 2.42
CA GLY A 279 -9.66 22.73 1.16
C GLY A 279 -8.49 21.73 0.99
N GLN A 280 -8.40 20.67 1.80
CA GLN A 280 -7.37 19.64 1.62
C GLN A 280 -7.45 19.07 0.21
N PRO A 281 -6.39 19.22 -0.62
CA PRO A 281 -6.41 18.66 -1.96
C PRO A 281 -6.21 17.12 -1.93
N LEU A 282 -6.65 16.46 -2.97
CA LEU A 282 -6.21 15.10 -3.26
C LEU A 282 -4.74 15.14 -3.71
N PRO A 283 -3.90 14.17 -3.32
CA PRO A 283 -2.56 14.05 -3.88
C PRO A 283 -2.65 13.76 -5.37
N ALA A 284 -1.70 14.32 -6.15
CA ALA A 284 -1.57 14.00 -7.55
C ALA A 284 -1.25 12.50 -7.74
N SER A 285 -1.68 11.92 -8.85
CA SER A 285 -1.49 10.49 -9.16
C SER A 285 -0.01 10.09 -9.31
N SER A 286 0.89 11.07 -9.42
CA SER A 286 2.34 10.92 -9.59
C SER A 286 3.16 11.15 -8.31
N GLU A 287 2.54 11.48 -7.18
CA GLU A 287 3.24 11.71 -5.91
C GLU A 287 3.33 10.47 -5.01
#